data_87a3659442b2a47d0fbe6ab7d13210e3
#
_entry.id   87a3659442b2a47d0fbe6ab7d13210e3
#
_cell.length_a   1.000
_cell.length_b   1.000
_cell.length_c   1.000
_cell.angle_alpha   90.00
_cell.angle_beta   90.00
_cell.angle_gamma   90.00
#
_symmetry.space_group_name_H-M   'P 1'
#
loop_
_entity.id
_entity.type
_entity.pdbx_description
1 polymer ?
#
loop_
_entity_poly.entity_id
_entity_poly.type
_entity_poly.pdbx_seq_one_letter_code
_entity_poly.pdbx_strand_id
1 'polypeptide(L)'
;GNKEIFSHLLFNGSIVNEFQKYEFDEKITQVFSGPEFIILRSEFETLRKDVIINKEIKKILLIFGGNDEENITMKILPYFFDKNLDITIVLGPSYKFQNDLEKNIPKNQNIKIINNEENIAKQFSKQDLVISSSGIISYELACLGIPSILIPVDEYQIKTSSEMEKNGFGINYGFWDDNFENFGKKFSLILDYSIREKMNFSGRKLVDGKGLSRVVKNICKL
;
A
#
# COMPACT_ATOMS: atom_id res chain seq x y z
N GLY A 1 -4.71 -19.01 -16.17
CA GLY A 1 -5.62 -19.66 -17.11
C GLY A 1 -7.03 -19.50 -16.60
N ASN A 2 -7.95 -19.16 -17.48
CA ASN A 2 -9.38 -19.07 -17.20
C ASN A 2 -9.86 -20.45 -16.72
N LYS A 3 -10.08 -20.57 -15.41
CA LYS A 3 -10.77 -21.73 -14.86
C LYS A 3 -12.20 -21.33 -14.62
N GLU A 4 -13.14 -22.14 -15.11
CA GLU A 4 -14.55 -22.01 -14.80
C GLU A 4 -14.75 -22.09 -13.27
N ILE A 5 -15.51 -21.16 -12.74
CA ILE A 5 -15.77 -21.07 -11.30
C ILE A 5 -17.09 -21.72 -10.96
N PHE A 6 -17.05 -22.67 -10.05
CA PHE A 6 -18.20 -23.36 -9.51
C PHE A 6 -18.41 -22.93 -8.05
N SER A 7 -19.19 -21.87 -7.86
CA SER A 7 -19.51 -21.37 -6.52
C SER A 7 -20.82 -20.57 -6.56
N HIS A 8 -21.51 -20.42 -5.43
CA HIS A 8 -22.68 -19.56 -5.34
C HIS A 8 -22.29 -18.08 -5.20
N LEU A 9 -21.17 -17.80 -4.54
CA LEU A 9 -20.67 -16.45 -4.34
C LEU A 9 -19.19 -16.37 -4.74
N LEU A 10 -18.85 -15.34 -5.46
CA LEU A 10 -17.47 -14.97 -5.81
C LEU A 10 -17.19 -13.55 -5.34
N PHE A 11 -16.17 -13.38 -4.52
CA PHE A 11 -15.72 -12.07 -4.07
C PHE A 11 -14.30 -11.77 -4.59
N ASN A 12 -14.12 -10.58 -5.15
CA ASN A 12 -12.81 -10.09 -5.55
C ASN A 12 -12.65 -8.60 -5.20
N GLY A 13 -11.79 -8.31 -4.23
CA GLY A 13 -11.49 -6.95 -3.75
C GLY A 13 -10.52 -6.16 -4.62
N SER A 14 -10.11 -6.67 -5.79
CA SER A 14 -9.17 -5.97 -6.66
C SER A 14 -9.77 -4.70 -7.26
N ILE A 15 -8.97 -3.63 -7.31
CA ILE A 15 -9.28 -2.40 -8.05
C ILE A 15 -9.11 -2.59 -9.57
N VAL A 16 -8.37 -3.62 -9.99
CA VAL A 16 -8.03 -3.88 -11.39
C VAL A 16 -9.14 -4.67 -12.07
N ASN A 17 -9.88 -4.05 -12.98
CA ASN A 17 -11.00 -4.68 -13.67
C ASN A 17 -10.60 -5.95 -14.45
N GLU A 18 -9.38 -6.00 -14.99
CA GLU A 18 -8.89 -7.18 -15.71
C GLU A 18 -8.79 -8.42 -14.82
N PHE A 19 -8.56 -8.23 -13.50
CA PHE A 19 -8.50 -9.32 -12.53
C PHE A 19 -9.87 -9.80 -12.08
N GLN A 20 -10.94 -9.17 -12.55
CA GLN A 20 -12.33 -9.46 -12.24
C GLN A 20 -13.05 -10.20 -13.36
N LYS A 21 -12.32 -10.66 -14.38
CA LYS A 21 -12.89 -11.43 -15.50
C LYS A 21 -12.85 -12.91 -15.17
N TYR A 22 -14.03 -13.52 -15.07
CA TYR A 22 -14.22 -14.93 -14.73
C TYR A 22 -15.21 -15.58 -15.69
N GLU A 23 -15.03 -16.89 -15.92
CA GLU A 23 -16.01 -17.74 -16.58
C GLU A 23 -16.83 -18.45 -15.51
N PHE A 24 -18.15 -18.25 -15.46
CA PHE A 24 -19.07 -18.82 -14.48
C PHE A 24 -20.50 -18.84 -15.04
N ASP A 25 -21.37 -19.68 -14.46
CA ASP A 25 -22.80 -19.68 -14.75
C ASP A 25 -23.49 -18.57 -13.93
N GLU A 26 -23.97 -17.54 -14.63
CA GLU A 26 -24.67 -16.40 -14.00
C GLU A 26 -25.96 -16.78 -13.26
N LYS A 27 -26.55 -17.96 -13.56
CA LYS A 27 -27.71 -18.47 -12.86
C LYS A 27 -27.38 -19.04 -11.48
N ILE A 28 -26.12 -19.42 -11.27
CA ILE A 28 -25.63 -20.07 -10.04
C ILE A 28 -24.76 -19.11 -9.23
N THR A 29 -23.87 -18.38 -9.88
CA THR A 29 -22.83 -17.58 -9.23
C THR A 29 -23.17 -16.09 -9.22
N GLN A 30 -23.24 -15.51 -8.03
CA GLN A 30 -23.24 -14.04 -7.86
C GLN A 30 -21.82 -13.54 -7.66
N VAL A 31 -21.44 -12.51 -8.42
CA VAL A 31 -20.09 -11.91 -8.35
C VAL A 31 -20.14 -10.55 -7.67
N PHE A 32 -19.25 -10.35 -6.72
CA PHE A 32 -19.04 -9.11 -5.97
C PHE A 32 -17.59 -8.67 -6.16
N SER A 33 -17.39 -7.65 -6.97
CA SER A 33 -16.05 -7.18 -7.36
C SER A 33 -15.87 -5.72 -7.03
N GLY A 34 -14.63 -5.36 -6.73
CA GLY A 34 -14.23 -3.98 -6.46
C GLY A 34 -13.57 -3.80 -5.11
N PRO A 35 -12.87 -2.66 -4.91
CA PRO A 35 -12.12 -2.39 -3.68
C PRO A 35 -13.00 -2.32 -2.42
N GLU A 36 -14.32 -2.13 -2.56
CA GLU A 36 -15.27 -2.20 -1.46
C GLU A 36 -15.42 -3.59 -0.84
N PHE A 37 -14.98 -4.66 -1.54
CA PHE A 37 -14.97 -6.05 -1.06
C PHE A 37 -13.59 -6.50 -0.58
N ILE A 38 -12.58 -5.63 -0.58
CA ILE A 38 -11.26 -5.99 -0.04
C ILE A 38 -11.37 -6.27 1.45
N ILE A 39 -10.88 -7.43 1.87
CA ILE A 39 -10.88 -7.82 3.28
C ILE A 39 -9.60 -7.31 3.93
N LEU A 40 -9.75 -6.36 4.83
CA LEU A 40 -8.68 -5.84 5.67
C LEU A 40 -8.93 -6.20 7.14
N ARG A 41 -7.88 -6.16 7.95
CA ARG A 41 -7.99 -6.30 9.41
C ARG A 41 -8.78 -5.13 9.98
N SER A 42 -9.56 -5.36 11.05
CA SER A 42 -10.49 -4.39 11.62
C SER A 42 -9.83 -3.12 12.17
N GLU A 43 -8.54 -3.20 12.54
CA GLU A 43 -7.79 -2.05 13.01
C GLU A 43 -7.67 -0.94 11.96
N PHE A 44 -7.68 -1.27 10.66
CA PHE A 44 -7.66 -0.26 9.59
C PHE A 44 -8.95 0.58 9.56
N GLU A 45 -10.11 -0.06 9.70
CA GLU A 45 -11.38 0.66 9.80
C GLU A 45 -11.42 1.56 11.05
N THR A 46 -10.89 1.08 12.17
CA THR A 46 -10.90 1.81 13.43
C THR A 46 -9.98 3.03 13.40
N LEU A 47 -8.71 2.84 12.98
CA LEU A 47 -7.68 3.89 13.03
C LEU A 47 -7.82 4.96 11.94
N ARG A 48 -8.56 4.68 10.86
CA ARG A 48 -8.71 5.66 9.77
C ARG A 48 -9.28 7.02 10.21
N LYS A 49 -10.00 7.06 11.32
CA LYS A 49 -10.61 8.29 11.85
C LYS A 49 -9.57 9.22 12.46
N ASP A 50 -8.47 8.65 12.96
CA ASP A 50 -7.47 9.35 13.75
C ASP A 50 -6.30 9.87 12.89
N VAL A 51 -6.27 9.52 11.60
CA VAL A 51 -5.20 9.97 10.70
C VAL A 51 -5.40 11.42 10.32
N ILE A 52 -4.38 12.22 10.58
CA ILE A 52 -4.30 13.65 10.26
C ILE A 52 -3.19 13.86 9.23
N ILE A 53 -3.47 14.66 8.21
CA ILE A 53 -2.47 15.04 7.21
C ILE A 53 -1.75 16.30 7.69
N ASN A 54 -0.46 16.16 7.99
CA ASN A 54 0.38 17.26 8.42
C ASN A 54 0.81 18.14 7.23
N LYS A 55 1.02 19.45 7.48
CA LYS A 55 1.50 20.38 6.44
C LYS A 55 2.90 20.02 5.92
N GLU A 56 3.75 19.51 6.79
CA GLU A 56 5.11 19.09 6.46
C GLU A 56 5.25 17.59 6.58
N ILE A 57 6.07 16.97 5.74
CA ILE A 57 6.49 15.59 5.87
C ILE A 57 7.71 15.55 6.78
N LYS A 58 7.59 14.89 7.93
CA LYS A 58 8.69 14.64 8.87
C LYS A 58 8.91 13.16 9.13
N LYS A 59 7.86 12.35 9.00
CA LYS A 59 7.89 10.91 9.31
C LYS A 59 7.59 10.11 8.07
N ILE A 60 8.54 9.29 7.66
CA ILE A 60 8.43 8.43 6.49
C ILE A 60 8.58 6.98 6.92
N LEU A 61 7.76 6.10 6.36
CA LEU A 61 7.92 4.66 6.54
C LEU A 61 8.20 3.99 5.20
N LEU A 62 9.19 3.10 5.19
CA LEU A 62 9.54 2.23 4.06
C LEU A 62 9.10 0.79 4.38
N ILE A 63 8.38 0.14 3.45
CA ILE A 63 7.95 -1.25 3.57
C ILE A 63 7.73 -1.90 2.21
N PHE A 64 8.43 -3.00 1.91
CA PHE A 64 8.37 -3.69 0.62
C PHE A 64 7.99 -5.16 0.75
N GLY A 65 7.01 -5.44 1.62
CA GLY A 65 6.47 -6.79 1.79
C GLY A 65 7.31 -7.69 2.69
N GLY A 66 7.15 -9.00 2.52
CA GLY A 66 7.71 -10.00 3.44
C GLY A 66 9.21 -10.24 3.29
N ASN A 67 9.77 -10.07 2.11
CA ASN A 67 11.15 -10.43 1.77
C ASN A 67 11.96 -9.33 1.09
N ASP A 68 11.32 -8.34 0.44
CA ASP A 68 11.99 -7.29 -0.34
C ASP A 68 13.16 -7.86 -1.18
N GLU A 69 12.84 -8.89 -2.02
CA GLU A 69 13.85 -9.64 -2.78
C GLU A 69 14.77 -8.77 -3.61
N GLU A 70 14.22 -7.69 -4.14
CA GLU A 70 14.94 -6.74 -4.99
C GLU A 70 15.70 -5.70 -4.18
N ASN A 71 15.63 -5.82 -2.84
CA ASN A 71 16.31 -4.93 -1.90
C ASN A 71 16.05 -3.44 -2.19
N ILE A 72 14.79 -3.11 -2.47
CA ILE A 72 14.34 -1.74 -2.81
C ILE A 72 14.61 -0.82 -1.64
N THR A 73 14.44 -1.32 -0.41
CA THR A 73 14.78 -0.57 0.82
C THR A 73 16.17 0.03 0.75
N MET A 74 17.19 -0.78 0.42
CA MET A 74 18.58 -0.32 0.30
C MET A 74 18.79 0.66 -0.85
N LYS A 75 18.10 0.44 -1.98
CA LYS A 75 18.24 1.27 -3.19
C LYS A 75 17.68 2.67 -2.98
N ILE A 76 16.59 2.80 -2.23
CA ILE A 76 15.89 4.07 -2.05
C ILE A 76 16.35 4.85 -0.80
N LEU A 77 16.84 4.16 0.21
CA LEU A 77 17.20 4.74 1.50
C LEU A 77 18.22 5.90 1.38
N PRO A 78 19.28 5.80 0.54
CA PRO A 78 20.26 6.89 0.40
C PRO A 78 19.65 8.22 -0.07
N TYR A 79 18.49 8.18 -0.75
CA TYR A 79 17.80 9.40 -1.15
C TYR A 79 17.38 10.27 0.04
N PHE A 80 17.23 9.69 1.21
CA PHE A 80 16.77 10.35 2.43
C PHE A 80 17.90 10.75 3.37
N PHE A 81 19.14 10.37 3.09
CA PHE A 81 20.27 10.80 3.89
C PHE A 81 20.40 12.34 3.86
N ASP A 82 20.85 12.92 4.97
CA ASP A 82 20.98 14.37 5.16
C ASP A 82 19.69 15.20 5.02
N LYS A 83 18.54 14.52 4.93
CA LYS A 83 17.23 15.16 5.09
C LYS A 83 16.82 15.04 6.57
N ASN A 84 16.33 16.11 7.15
CA ASN A 84 15.85 16.12 8.54
C ASN A 84 14.51 15.39 8.67
N LEU A 85 14.55 14.05 8.52
CA LEU A 85 13.41 13.16 8.49
C LEU A 85 13.58 12.01 9.50
N ASP A 86 12.48 11.65 10.15
CA ASP A 86 12.37 10.42 10.93
C ASP A 86 11.97 9.28 10.00
N ILE A 87 12.85 8.31 9.81
CA ILE A 87 12.59 7.19 8.89
C ILE A 87 12.33 5.92 9.69
N THR A 88 11.23 5.28 9.43
CA THR A 88 10.92 3.94 9.93
C THR A 88 11.03 2.95 8.79
N ILE A 89 11.82 1.91 8.95
CA ILE A 89 11.93 0.80 8.00
C ILE A 89 11.26 -0.41 8.64
N VAL A 90 10.25 -0.96 7.99
CA VAL A 90 9.61 -2.20 8.43
C VAL A 90 10.08 -3.33 7.53
N LEU A 91 10.79 -4.28 8.13
CA LEU A 91 11.31 -5.46 7.45
C LEU A 91 10.40 -6.66 7.72
N GLY A 92 10.07 -7.37 6.67
CA GLY A 92 9.34 -8.62 6.78
C GLY A 92 10.22 -9.78 7.29
N PRO A 93 9.60 -10.90 7.68
CA PRO A 93 10.30 -12.02 8.33
C PRO A 93 11.33 -12.71 7.45
N SER A 94 11.26 -12.55 6.15
CA SER A 94 12.16 -13.20 5.17
C SER A 94 13.19 -12.26 4.55
N TYR A 95 13.34 -11.03 5.09
CA TYR A 95 14.32 -10.08 4.58
C TYR A 95 15.75 -10.54 4.86
N LYS A 96 16.56 -10.68 3.81
CA LYS A 96 17.89 -11.32 3.88
C LYS A 96 19.06 -10.33 4.04
N PHE A 97 18.83 -9.03 3.81
CA PHE A 97 19.90 -8.03 3.71
C PHE A 97 20.03 -7.14 4.96
N GLN A 98 19.48 -7.56 6.11
CA GLN A 98 19.44 -6.72 7.31
C GLN A 98 20.82 -6.26 7.77
N ASN A 99 21.81 -7.16 7.82
CA ASN A 99 23.16 -6.81 8.26
C ASN A 99 23.84 -5.76 7.36
N ASP A 100 23.58 -5.83 6.07
CA ASP A 100 24.13 -4.87 5.10
C ASP A 100 23.37 -3.54 5.19
N LEU A 101 22.06 -3.58 5.39
CA LEU A 101 21.25 -2.40 5.65
C LEU A 101 21.78 -1.62 6.87
N GLU A 102 21.95 -2.30 8.00
CA GLU A 102 22.43 -1.67 9.25
C GLU A 102 23.84 -1.05 9.11
N LYS A 103 24.74 -1.69 8.37
CA LYS A 103 26.09 -1.17 8.09
C LYS A 103 26.08 0.08 7.21
N ASN A 104 25.11 0.19 6.31
CA ASN A 104 25.01 1.29 5.34
C ASN A 104 24.24 2.50 5.87
N ILE A 105 23.59 2.40 7.04
CA ILE A 105 22.92 3.54 7.67
C ILE A 105 23.95 4.46 8.33
N PRO A 106 24.03 5.74 7.94
CA PRO A 106 24.92 6.71 8.61
C PRO A 106 24.46 6.95 10.05
N LYS A 107 25.42 7.03 10.97
CA LYS A 107 25.15 7.18 12.42
C LYS A 107 24.41 8.47 12.81
N ASN A 108 24.43 9.47 11.95
CA ASN A 108 23.77 10.77 12.17
C ASN A 108 22.34 10.82 11.64
N GLN A 109 21.79 9.69 11.16
CA GLN A 109 20.43 9.62 10.63
C GLN A 109 19.44 9.10 11.70
N ASN A 110 18.25 9.68 11.76
CA ASN A 110 17.17 9.19 12.61
C ASN A 110 16.39 8.09 11.89
N ILE A 111 16.97 6.89 11.85
CA ILE A 111 16.41 5.71 11.19
C ILE A 111 16.14 4.62 12.21
N LYS A 112 14.89 4.16 12.25
CA LYS A 112 14.44 3.04 13.07
C LYS A 112 14.09 1.84 12.21
N ILE A 113 14.67 0.69 12.52
CA ILE A 113 14.31 -0.59 11.91
C ILE A 113 13.36 -1.33 12.85
N ILE A 114 12.28 -1.86 12.30
CA ILE A 114 11.28 -2.69 12.98
C ILE A 114 11.18 -4.01 12.22
N ASN A 115 11.42 -5.11 12.91
CA ASN A 115 11.27 -6.45 12.34
C ASN A 115 9.91 -7.03 12.75
N ASN A 116 9.21 -7.63 11.80
CA ASN A 116 7.98 -8.39 12.03
C ASN A 116 6.91 -7.61 12.81
N GLU A 117 6.54 -6.42 12.32
CA GLU A 117 5.53 -5.58 12.96
C GLU A 117 4.14 -6.25 12.90
N GLU A 118 3.58 -6.56 14.07
CA GLU A 118 2.26 -7.18 14.17
C GLU A 118 1.13 -6.17 13.96
N ASN A 119 1.30 -4.94 14.42
CA ASN A 119 0.28 -3.88 14.32
C ASN A 119 0.71 -2.80 13.32
N ILE A 120 0.81 -3.19 12.05
CA ILE A 120 1.25 -2.29 10.99
C ILE A 120 0.31 -1.08 10.80
N ALA A 121 -0.99 -1.25 11.05
CA ALA A 121 -1.95 -0.15 10.95
C ALA A 121 -1.60 1.00 11.90
N LYS A 122 -1.17 0.68 13.13
CA LYS A 122 -0.71 1.66 14.11
C LYS A 122 0.62 2.31 13.70
N GLN A 123 1.50 1.60 13.00
CA GLN A 123 2.72 2.21 12.47
C GLN A 123 2.39 3.16 11.32
N PHE A 124 1.53 2.74 10.40
CA PHE A 124 1.09 3.59 9.29
C PHE A 124 0.43 4.88 9.79
N SER A 125 -0.50 4.78 10.74
CA SER A 125 -1.27 5.94 11.23
C SER A 125 -0.42 7.06 11.83
N LYS A 126 0.85 6.81 12.14
CA LYS A 126 1.81 7.77 12.71
C LYS A 126 2.68 8.46 11.65
N GLN A 127 2.55 8.07 10.38
CA GLN A 127 3.43 8.54 9.32
C GLN A 127 2.80 9.67 8.50
N ASP A 128 3.63 10.54 7.97
CA ASP A 128 3.22 11.58 7.02
C ASP A 128 3.23 11.05 5.58
N LEU A 129 4.09 10.05 5.33
CA LEU A 129 4.26 9.41 4.03
C LEU A 129 4.67 7.95 4.22
N VAL A 130 4.11 7.05 3.42
CA VAL A 130 4.57 5.67 3.31
C VAL A 130 5.04 5.40 1.87
N ILE A 131 6.18 4.73 1.75
CA ILE A 131 6.71 4.27 0.47
C ILE A 131 6.71 2.75 0.53
N SER A 132 5.98 2.14 -0.39
CA SER A 132 5.74 0.70 -0.32
C SER A 132 5.61 0.06 -1.69
N SER A 133 5.66 -1.27 -1.71
CA SER A 133 5.13 -2.02 -2.84
C SER A 133 3.61 -1.82 -2.99
N SER A 134 3.05 -2.18 -4.15
CA SER A 134 1.64 -1.94 -4.48
C SER A 134 0.76 -3.20 -4.43
N GLY A 135 1.04 -4.08 -3.47
CA GLY A 135 0.18 -5.22 -3.13
C GLY A 135 -0.98 -4.83 -2.20
N ILE A 136 -1.32 -5.71 -1.25
CA ILE A 136 -2.38 -5.48 -0.26
C ILE A 136 -2.14 -4.20 0.57
N ILE A 137 -0.88 -3.86 0.82
CA ILE A 137 -0.46 -2.65 1.55
C ILE A 137 -1.07 -1.38 0.94
N SER A 138 -1.17 -1.30 -0.39
CA SER A 138 -1.77 -0.13 -1.05
C SER A 138 -3.23 0.08 -0.66
N TYR A 139 -4.00 -0.98 -0.46
CA TYR A 139 -5.39 -0.90 0.02
C TYR A 139 -5.46 -0.55 1.52
N GLU A 140 -4.53 -1.07 2.33
CA GLU A 140 -4.40 -0.73 3.74
C GLU A 140 -4.11 0.76 3.92
N LEU A 141 -3.17 1.30 3.14
CA LEU A 141 -2.82 2.72 3.13
C LEU A 141 -3.97 3.59 2.60
N ALA A 142 -4.67 3.14 1.55
CA ALA A 142 -5.85 3.82 1.04
C ALA A 142 -6.97 3.88 2.10
N CYS A 143 -7.22 2.79 2.82
CA CYS A 143 -8.19 2.74 3.90
C CYS A 143 -7.91 3.77 4.99
N LEU A 144 -6.66 3.91 5.41
CA LEU A 144 -6.21 4.92 6.36
C LEU A 144 -6.19 6.34 5.74
N GLY A 145 -6.03 6.44 4.42
CA GLY A 145 -5.82 7.69 3.71
C GLY A 145 -4.41 8.26 3.90
N ILE A 146 -3.40 7.40 4.11
CA ILE A 146 -2.00 7.83 4.28
C ILE A 146 -1.40 8.12 2.89
N PRO A 147 -0.85 9.33 2.67
CA PRO A 147 -0.15 9.64 1.43
C PRO A 147 0.94 8.62 1.13
N SER A 148 1.03 8.18 -0.14
CA SER A 148 1.91 7.07 -0.47
C SER A 148 2.57 7.22 -1.83
N ILE A 149 3.83 6.74 -1.93
CA ILE A 149 4.50 6.45 -3.20
C ILE A 149 4.52 4.93 -3.34
N LEU A 150 3.96 4.44 -4.44
CA LEU A 150 3.81 3.01 -4.72
C LEU A 150 4.85 2.58 -5.75
N ILE A 151 5.67 1.61 -5.38
CA ILE A 151 6.74 1.04 -6.20
C ILE A 151 6.39 -0.42 -6.48
N PRO A 152 5.77 -0.75 -7.61
CA PRO A 152 5.41 -2.12 -7.95
C PRO A 152 6.63 -2.99 -8.17
N VAL A 153 6.56 -4.26 -7.75
CA VAL A 153 7.64 -5.25 -7.86
C VAL A 153 7.32 -6.38 -8.83
N ASP A 154 6.10 -6.43 -9.34
CA ASP A 154 5.64 -7.41 -10.34
C ASP A 154 4.56 -6.80 -11.25
N GLU A 155 4.18 -7.53 -12.31
CA GLU A 155 3.19 -7.08 -13.30
C GLU A 155 1.80 -6.83 -12.70
N TYR A 156 1.38 -7.59 -11.70
CA TYR A 156 0.09 -7.40 -11.03
C TYR A 156 0.07 -6.10 -10.26
N GLN A 157 1.20 -5.79 -9.60
CA GLN A 157 1.35 -4.56 -8.84
C GLN A 157 1.47 -3.32 -9.72
N ILE A 158 2.03 -3.43 -10.94
CA ILE A 158 2.03 -2.34 -11.93
C ILE A 158 0.60 -1.90 -12.25
N LYS A 159 -0.29 -2.87 -12.50
CA LYS A 159 -1.70 -2.57 -12.76
C LYS A 159 -2.39 -1.97 -11.53
N THR A 160 -2.14 -2.52 -10.36
CA THR A 160 -2.72 -2.03 -9.10
C THR A 160 -2.29 -0.58 -8.81
N SER A 161 -1.00 -0.27 -8.89
CA SER A 161 -0.50 1.10 -8.64
C SER A 161 -1.04 2.10 -9.66
N SER A 162 -1.16 1.69 -10.92
CA SER A 162 -1.74 2.52 -11.98
C SER A 162 -3.22 2.84 -11.70
N GLU A 163 -4.02 1.85 -11.32
CA GLU A 163 -5.43 2.06 -10.98
C GLU A 163 -5.59 2.86 -9.67
N MET A 164 -4.74 2.66 -8.67
CA MET A 164 -4.72 3.49 -7.46
C MET A 164 -4.49 4.97 -7.80
N GLU A 165 -3.46 5.28 -8.60
CA GLU A 165 -3.14 6.66 -9.01
C GLU A 165 -4.28 7.29 -9.83
N LYS A 166 -4.86 6.56 -10.80
CA LYS A 166 -6.03 7.01 -11.58
C LYS A 166 -7.23 7.36 -10.71
N ASN A 167 -7.42 6.64 -9.61
CA ASN A 167 -8.47 6.91 -8.63
C ASN A 167 -8.07 7.96 -7.58
N GLY A 168 -6.94 8.63 -7.78
CA GLY A 168 -6.47 9.75 -6.95
C GLY A 168 -5.80 9.33 -5.65
N PHE A 169 -5.42 8.05 -5.52
CA PHE A 169 -4.68 7.56 -4.36
C PHE A 169 -3.29 7.04 -4.75
N GLY A 170 -2.28 7.51 -4.04
CA GLY A 170 -0.89 7.15 -4.26
C GLY A 170 -0.26 7.83 -5.49
N ILE A 171 1.05 7.95 -5.48
CA ILE A 171 1.85 8.26 -6.67
C ILE A 171 2.45 6.96 -7.16
N ASN A 172 2.11 6.57 -8.38
CA ASN A 172 2.76 5.44 -9.03
C ASN A 172 4.17 5.84 -9.45
N TYR A 173 5.18 5.21 -8.83
CA TYR A 173 6.57 5.46 -9.19
C TYR A 173 6.93 4.88 -10.56
N GLY A 174 6.40 3.74 -10.90
CA GLY A 174 6.82 2.86 -11.97
C GLY A 174 7.41 1.57 -11.43
N PHE A 175 7.92 0.72 -12.31
CA PHE A 175 8.51 -0.55 -11.92
C PHE A 175 9.84 -0.35 -11.17
N TRP A 176 10.16 -1.25 -10.25
CA TRP A 176 11.30 -1.12 -9.33
C TRP A 176 12.68 -1.12 -10.02
N ASP A 177 12.81 -1.70 -11.23
CA ASP A 177 14.05 -1.76 -12.01
C ASP A 177 14.40 -0.44 -12.70
N ASP A 178 13.49 0.52 -12.69
CA ASP A 178 13.82 1.88 -13.09
C ASP A 178 14.91 2.43 -12.15
N ASN A 179 15.86 3.17 -12.70
CA ASN A 179 17.06 3.63 -12.00
C ASN A 179 16.81 4.58 -10.81
N PHE A 180 15.62 4.66 -10.27
CA PHE A 180 15.22 5.63 -9.23
C PHE A 180 15.63 7.09 -9.54
N GLU A 181 16.12 7.40 -10.75
CA GLU A 181 16.51 8.74 -11.18
C GLU A 181 15.34 9.73 -11.10
N ASN A 182 14.13 9.25 -11.35
CA ASN A 182 12.92 10.04 -11.29
C ASN A 182 12.31 10.12 -9.88
N PHE A 183 12.90 9.46 -8.88
CA PHE A 183 12.33 9.43 -7.53
C PHE A 183 12.22 10.83 -6.94
N GLY A 184 13.22 11.67 -7.14
CA GLY A 184 13.20 13.07 -6.71
C GLY A 184 12.00 13.86 -7.24
N LYS A 185 11.64 13.66 -8.51
CA LYS A 185 10.46 14.31 -9.11
C LYS A 185 9.16 13.82 -8.47
N LYS A 186 9.01 12.50 -8.29
CA LYS A 186 7.82 11.90 -7.64
C LYS A 186 7.71 12.34 -6.18
N PHE A 187 8.84 12.35 -5.46
CA PHE A 187 8.89 12.83 -4.09
C PHE A 187 8.56 14.33 -4.00
N SER A 188 9.01 15.15 -4.94
CA SER A 188 8.67 16.59 -4.96
C SER A 188 7.18 16.84 -5.12
N LEU A 189 6.46 16.01 -5.89
CA LEU A 189 5.01 16.13 -6.03
C LEU A 189 4.30 15.91 -4.69
N ILE A 190 4.74 14.91 -3.89
CA ILE A 190 4.07 14.59 -2.63
C ILE A 190 4.39 15.58 -1.51
N LEU A 191 5.35 16.46 -1.70
CA LEU A 191 5.60 17.58 -0.76
C LEU A 191 4.46 18.60 -0.75
N ASP A 192 3.69 18.71 -1.83
CA ASP A 192 2.51 19.57 -1.88
C ASP A 192 1.42 19.03 -0.94
N TYR A 193 1.07 19.84 0.04
CA TYR A 193 0.04 19.50 1.03
C TYR A 193 -1.31 19.21 0.39
N SER A 194 -1.70 19.99 -0.64
CA SER A 194 -2.99 19.81 -1.31
C SER A 194 -3.11 18.47 -2.03
N ILE A 195 -1.99 17.95 -2.56
CA ILE A 195 -1.93 16.62 -3.16
C ILE A 195 -2.16 15.55 -2.09
N ARG A 196 -1.53 15.68 -0.92
CA ARG A 196 -1.69 14.73 0.19
C ARG A 196 -3.11 14.73 0.76
N GLU A 197 -3.75 15.91 0.89
CA GLU A 197 -5.16 15.99 1.29
C GLU A 197 -6.09 15.30 0.30
N LYS A 198 -5.88 15.52 -1.00
CA LYS A 198 -6.63 14.82 -2.06
C LYS A 198 -6.44 13.31 -1.99
N MET A 199 -5.21 12.83 -1.78
CA MET A 199 -4.93 11.41 -1.59
C MET A 199 -5.66 10.85 -0.38
N ASN A 200 -5.63 11.53 0.75
CA ASN A 200 -6.34 11.12 1.96
C ASN A 200 -7.85 10.94 1.68
N PHE A 201 -8.46 11.94 1.06
CA PHE A 201 -9.88 11.88 0.72
C PHE A 201 -10.20 10.76 -0.25
N SER A 202 -9.43 10.65 -1.35
CA SER A 202 -9.64 9.66 -2.41
C SER A 202 -9.42 8.24 -1.90
N GLY A 203 -8.36 7.99 -1.15
CA GLY A 203 -8.07 6.69 -0.56
C GLY A 203 -9.18 6.20 0.36
N ARG A 204 -9.62 7.06 1.28
CA ARG A 204 -10.71 6.74 2.21
C ARG A 204 -12.06 6.51 1.53
N LYS A 205 -12.30 7.16 0.39
CA LYS A 205 -13.47 6.93 -0.44
C LYS A 205 -13.37 5.61 -1.19
N LEU A 206 -12.17 5.28 -1.68
CA LEU A 206 -11.89 4.06 -2.45
C LEU A 206 -12.00 2.80 -1.59
N VAL A 207 -11.43 2.84 -0.37
CA VAL A 207 -11.39 1.70 0.57
C VAL A 207 -11.91 2.15 1.93
N ASP A 208 -13.10 1.73 2.28
CA ASP A 208 -13.74 2.16 3.54
C ASP A 208 -13.47 1.25 4.74
N GLY A 209 -12.79 0.11 4.53
CA GLY A 209 -12.46 -0.87 5.56
C GLY A 209 -13.58 -1.86 5.90
N LYS A 210 -14.74 -1.76 5.23
CA LYS A 210 -15.95 -2.57 5.54
C LYS A 210 -16.10 -3.80 4.65
N GLY A 211 -15.07 -4.19 3.91
CA GLY A 211 -15.13 -5.31 2.97
C GLY A 211 -15.54 -6.63 3.65
N LEU A 212 -14.94 -6.95 4.81
CA LEU A 212 -15.30 -8.14 5.58
C LEU A 212 -16.79 -8.17 5.94
N SER A 213 -17.34 -7.05 6.44
CA SER A 213 -18.76 -6.95 6.80
C SER A 213 -19.68 -7.16 5.59
N ARG A 214 -19.30 -6.66 4.41
CA ARG A 214 -20.04 -6.87 3.17
C ARG A 214 -20.01 -8.33 2.73
N VAL A 215 -18.85 -8.97 2.79
CA VAL A 215 -18.67 -10.39 2.46
C VAL A 215 -19.56 -11.25 3.38
N VAL A 216 -19.42 -11.09 4.69
CA VAL A 216 -20.22 -11.84 5.68
C VAL A 216 -21.72 -11.63 5.47
N LYS A 217 -22.17 -10.37 5.26
CA LYS A 217 -23.60 -10.06 5.02
C LYS A 217 -24.15 -10.79 3.79
N ASN A 218 -23.35 -10.96 2.73
CA ASN A 218 -23.83 -11.67 1.54
C ASN A 218 -23.78 -13.19 1.72
N ILE A 219 -22.80 -13.73 2.44
CA ILE A 219 -22.77 -15.16 2.79
C ILE A 219 -24.00 -15.55 3.63
N CYS A 220 -24.37 -14.73 4.62
CA CYS A 220 -25.55 -15.01 5.49
C CYS A 220 -26.91 -14.86 4.78
N LYS A 221 -26.97 -14.51 3.51
CA LYS A 221 -28.20 -14.45 2.71
C LYS A 221 -28.41 -15.67 1.83
N LEU A 222 -27.44 -16.59 1.76
CA LEU A 222 -27.61 -17.92 1.14
C LEU A 222 -28.51 -18.81 1.96
#